data_024a0a1db6f3e752aec50d0d5aaad50f
#
_entry.id   024a0a1db6f3e752aec50d0d5aaad50f
#
_cell.length_a   1.000
_cell.length_b   1.000
_cell.length_c   1.000
_cell.angle_alpha   90.00
_cell.angle_beta   90.00
_cell.angle_gamma   90.00
#
_symmetry.space_group_name_H-M   'P 1'
#
loop_
_entity.id
_entity.type
_entity.pdbx_description
1 polymer ?
#
loop_
_entity_poly.entity_id
_entity_poly.type
_entity_poly.pdbx_seq_one_letter_code
_entity_poly.pdbx_strand_id
1 'polypeptide(L)'
;MKKEKFVLEFEMKSIPVSLLWSYIATASGLSRWFADEVKIDGKTYTFSWKGYSQEAHLLATRSGVYVRLHWDDSTQKDFFEMRIAVNDLTDVTELIITDFSEPEEMDDARNLWISQIDTLRRRLGC
;
A
#
# COMPACT_ATOMS: atom_id res chain seq x y z
N MET A 1 -11.29 13.55 15.73
CA MET A 1 -11.66 12.21 16.21
C MET A 1 -10.49 11.24 16.04
N LYS A 2 -10.40 10.22 16.88
CA LYS A 2 -9.28 9.28 16.85
C LYS A 2 -9.49 8.23 15.75
N LYS A 3 -8.48 8.01 14.92
CA LYS A 3 -8.52 6.98 13.89
C LYS A 3 -8.37 5.59 14.49
N GLU A 4 -9.00 4.63 13.86
CA GLU A 4 -8.92 3.22 14.23
C GLU A 4 -8.14 2.43 13.17
N LYS A 5 -7.37 1.47 13.63
CA LYS A 5 -6.58 0.59 12.78
C LYS A 5 -7.46 -0.46 12.12
N PHE A 6 -7.19 -0.75 10.85
CA PHE A 6 -7.80 -1.89 10.16
C PHE A 6 -6.77 -2.61 9.31
N VAL A 7 -7.05 -3.89 9.04
CA VAL A 7 -6.17 -4.75 8.25
C VAL A 7 -6.98 -5.44 7.17
N LEU A 8 -6.45 -5.44 5.95
CA LEU A 8 -7.05 -6.14 4.81
C LEU A 8 -6.02 -7.14 4.27
N GLU A 9 -6.47 -8.35 3.96
CA GLU A 9 -5.61 -9.40 3.40
C GLU A 9 -6.09 -9.76 2.01
N PHE A 10 -5.17 -9.81 1.06
CA PHE A 10 -5.47 -10.10 -0.34
C PHE A 10 -4.58 -11.23 -0.84
N GLU A 11 -5.20 -12.27 -1.39
CA GLU A 11 -4.45 -13.31 -2.08
C GLU A 11 -3.97 -12.80 -3.43
N MET A 12 -2.70 -13.01 -3.72
CA MET A 12 -2.08 -12.64 -4.99
C MET A 12 -1.63 -13.89 -5.76
N LYS A 13 -2.26 -15.02 -5.50
CA LYS A 13 -1.93 -16.31 -6.11
C LYS A 13 -0.44 -16.65 -5.96
N SER A 14 0.16 -17.28 -6.94
CA SER A 14 1.57 -17.69 -6.90
C SER A 14 2.49 -16.64 -7.52
N ILE A 15 2.17 -15.37 -7.35
CA ILE A 15 3.02 -14.26 -7.84
C ILE A 15 4.37 -14.32 -7.10
N PRO A 16 5.50 -14.24 -7.83
CA PRO A 16 6.80 -14.17 -7.17
C PRO A 16 6.90 -12.95 -6.25
N VAL A 17 7.48 -13.14 -5.06
CA VAL A 17 7.67 -12.05 -4.09
C VAL A 17 8.42 -10.88 -4.71
N SER A 18 9.47 -11.14 -5.48
CA SER A 18 10.27 -10.08 -6.11
C SER A 18 9.45 -9.23 -7.07
N LEU A 19 8.51 -9.83 -7.78
CA LEU A 19 7.64 -9.10 -8.70
C LEU A 19 6.67 -8.20 -7.91
N LEU A 20 5.99 -8.76 -6.91
CA LEU A 20 5.07 -7.99 -6.07
C LEU A 20 5.82 -6.86 -5.34
N TRP A 21 7.01 -7.16 -4.83
CA TRP A 21 7.86 -6.16 -4.17
C TRP A 21 8.14 -4.97 -5.09
N SER A 22 8.44 -5.21 -6.37
CA SER A 22 8.71 -4.13 -7.32
C SER A 22 7.50 -3.20 -7.51
N TYR A 23 6.28 -3.68 -7.28
CA TYR A 23 5.07 -2.88 -7.41
C TYR A 23 4.73 -2.07 -6.15
N ILE A 24 5.21 -2.48 -4.98
CA ILE A 24 4.91 -1.76 -3.73
C ILE A 24 6.08 -0.92 -3.23
N ALA A 25 7.30 -1.17 -3.71
CA ALA A 25 8.50 -0.54 -3.16
C ALA A 25 9.18 0.47 -4.10
N THR A 26 8.79 0.52 -5.37
CA THR A 26 9.42 1.43 -6.33
C THR A 26 8.45 2.48 -6.82
N ALA A 27 9.00 3.64 -7.23
CA ALA A 27 8.17 4.71 -7.80
C ALA A 27 7.44 4.25 -9.05
N SER A 28 8.13 3.55 -9.96
CA SER A 28 7.51 3.05 -11.18
C SER A 28 6.43 2.02 -10.92
N GLY A 29 6.65 1.14 -9.92
CA GLY A 29 5.65 0.14 -9.54
C GLY A 29 4.41 0.77 -8.94
N LEU A 30 4.58 1.66 -7.96
CA LEU A 30 3.47 2.35 -7.31
C LEU A 30 2.67 3.23 -8.27
N SER A 31 3.30 3.79 -9.29
CA SER A 31 2.62 4.61 -10.29
C SER A 31 1.72 3.80 -11.22
N ARG A 32 1.76 2.49 -11.16
CA ARG A 32 0.91 1.62 -11.99
C ARG A 32 -0.43 1.30 -11.35
N TRP A 33 -0.57 1.49 -10.04
CA TRP A 33 -1.81 1.09 -9.37
C TRP A 33 -2.21 1.98 -8.20
N PHE A 34 -1.24 2.57 -7.49
CA PHE A 34 -1.53 3.31 -6.26
C PHE A 34 -1.83 4.79 -6.52
N ALA A 35 -1.08 5.40 -7.43
CA ALA A 35 -1.24 6.81 -7.79
C ALA A 35 -0.90 6.99 -9.27
N ASP A 36 -1.28 8.12 -9.85
CA ASP A 36 -0.99 8.41 -11.26
C ASP A 36 0.50 8.65 -11.48
N GLU A 37 1.14 9.30 -10.53
CA GLU A 37 2.57 9.56 -10.56
C GLU A 37 3.14 9.43 -9.15
N VAL A 38 4.33 8.86 -9.04
CA VAL A 38 5.02 8.70 -7.76
C VAL A 38 6.47 9.13 -7.91
N LYS A 39 6.93 9.95 -6.97
CA LYS A 39 8.33 10.34 -6.87
C LYS A 39 8.84 9.96 -5.49
N ILE A 40 10.03 9.37 -5.44
CA ILE A 40 10.68 9.00 -4.19
C ILE A 40 12.01 9.72 -4.11
N ASP A 41 12.18 10.54 -3.08
CA ASP A 41 13.43 11.24 -2.80
C ASP A 41 13.83 10.93 -1.36
N GLY A 42 14.79 10.01 -1.21
CA GLY A 42 15.16 9.51 0.11
C GLY A 42 13.97 8.85 0.81
N LYS A 43 13.55 9.44 1.93
CA LYS A 43 12.41 8.94 2.71
C LYS A 43 11.11 9.67 2.39
N THR A 44 11.12 10.61 1.46
CA THR A 44 9.93 11.36 1.09
C THR A 44 9.32 10.77 -0.18
N TYR A 45 8.05 10.38 -0.08
CA TYR A 45 7.27 9.84 -1.18
C TYR A 45 6.24 10.89 -1.57
N THR A 46 6.22 11.30 -2.83
CA THR A 46 5.22 12.23 -3.35
C THR A 46 4.31 11.46 -4.29
N PHE A 47 3.03 11.38 -3.92
CA PHE A 47 2.01 10.73 -4.72
C PHE A 47 1.14 11.79 -5.38
N SER A 48 0.95 11.68 -6.68
CA SER A 48 0.13 12.63 -7.42
C SER A 48 -1.05 11.93 -8.07
N TRP A 49 -2.23 12.48 -7.86
CA TRP A 49 -3.45 12.09 -8.55
C TRP A 49 -3.95 13.29 -9.34
N LYS A 50 -4.86 13.07 -10.26
CA LYS A 50 -5.43 14.14 -11.06
C LYS A 50 -5.89 15.30 -10.18
N GLY A 51 -5.21 16.41 -10.27
CA GLY A 51 -5.59 17.64 -9.60
C GLY A 51 -4.95 17.89 -8.24
N TYR A 52 -4.25 16.91 -7.64
CA TYR A 52 -3.56 17.18 -6.38
C TYR A 52 -2.41 16.21 -6.12
N SER A 53 -1.54 16.61 -5.21
CA SER A 53 -0.42 15.78 -4.74
C SER A 53 -0.42 15.71 -3.22
N GLN A 54 0.12 14.62 -2.69
CA GLN A 54 0.22 14.39 -1.25
C GLN A 54 1.54 13.70 -0.95
N GLU A 55 2.18 14.10 0.15
CA GLU A 55 3.46 13.55 0.56
C GLU A 55 3.31 12.61 1.74
N ALA A 56 4.17 11.60 1.77
CA ALA A 56 4.28 10.67 2.89
C ALA A 56 5.75 10.45 3.21
N HIS A 57 6.02 10.12 4.47
CA HIS A 57 7.37 9.80 4.94
C HIS A 57 7.51 8.31 5.20
N LEU A 58 8.63 7.75 4.77
CA LEU A 58 8.97 6.37 5.08
C LEU A 58 9.32 6.23 6.55
N LEU A 59 8.54 5.44 7.28
CA LEU A 59 8.79 5.16 8.69
C LEU A 59 9.71 3.95 8.86
N ALA A 60 9.47 2.90 8.08
CA ALA A 60 10.23 1.67 8.16
C ALA A 60 10.04 0.87 6.89
N THR A 61 11.05 0.09 6.53
CA THR A 61 10.96 -0.84 5.39
C THR A 61 11.90 -2.01 5.61
N ARG A 62 11.52 -3.15 5.08
CA ARG A 62 12.37 -4.32 5.02
C ARG A 62 12.24 -4.90 3.62
N SER A 63 13.36 -4.98 2.91
CA SER A 63 13.38 -5.42 1.51
C SER A 63 12.69 -6.78 1.32
N GLY A 64 11.75 -6.83 0.40
CA GLY A 64 10.99 -8.05 0.11
C GLY A 64 9.89 -8.36 1.11
N VAL A 65 9.71 -7.57 2.17
CA VAL A 65 8.76 -7.86 3.24
C VAL A 65 7.72 -6.77 3.41
N TYR A 66 8.11 -5.54 3.70
CA TYR A 66 7.12 -4.48 3.93
C TYR A 66 7.66 -3.07 3.68
N VAL A 67 6.72 -2.15 3.46
CA VAL A 67 6.93 -0.70 3.40
C VAL A 67 5.88 -0.05 4.31
N ARG A 68 6.32 0.80 5.23
CA ARG A 68 5.45 1.51 6.17
C ARG A 68 5.64 3.01 6.00
N LEU A 69 4.57 3.73 5.74
CA LEU A 69 4.58 5.16 5.42
C LEU A 69 3.61 5.92 6.33
N HIS A 70 3.92 7.20 6.56
CA HIS A 70 3.07 8.11 7.32
C HIS A 70 2.74 9.32 6.45
N TRP A 71 1.44 9.63 6.28
CA TRP A 71 1.04 10.82 5.53
C TRP A 71 1.44 12.09 6.28
N ASP A 72 2.08 13.02 5.58
CA ASP A 72 2.61 14.26 6.19
C ASP A 72 1.52 15.18 6.74
N ASP A 73 0.32 15.09 6.20
CA ASP A 73 -0.82 15.90 6.68
C ASP A 73 -1.51 15.31 7.91
N SER A 74 -1.13 14.12 8.35
CA SER A 74 -1.70 13.52 9.55
C SER A 74 -0.96 13.98 10.79
N THR A 75 -1.71 14.42 11.80
CA THR A 75 -1.17 14.80 13.11
C THR A 75 -1.23 13.66 14.11
N GLN A 76 -1.78 12.51 13.75
CA GLN A 76 -1.90 11.34 14.61
C GLN A 76 -0.75 10.37 14.37
N LYS A 77 -0.55 9.46 15.32
CA LYS A 77 0.44 8.39 15.18
C LYS A 77 -0.15 7.24 14.38
N ASP A 78 -0.46 7.50 13.14
CA ASP A 78 -0.98 6.51 12.22
C ASP A 78 0.05 6.22 11.12
N PHE A 79 -0.25 5.22 10.31
CA PHE A 79 0.59 4.85 9.19
C PHE A 79 -0.24 4.00 8.23
N PHE A 80 0.28 3.80 7.02
CA PHE A 80 -0.21 2.71 6.18
C PHE A 80 0.97 1.82 5.82
N GLU A 81 0.69 0.54 5.78
CA GLU A 81 1.72 -0.48 5.55
C GLU A 81 1.27 -1.45 4.49
N MET A 82 2.19 -1.79 3.60
CA MET A 82 2.01 -2.85 2.61
C MET A 82 3.01 -3.95 2.93
N ARG A 83 2.51 -5.15 3.25
CA ARG A 83 3.34 -6.27 3.67
C ARG A 83 3.08 -7.49 2.82
N ILE A 84 4.14 -8.16 2.43
CA ILE A 84 4.08 -9.41 1.67
C ILE A 84 4.28 -10.58 2.62
N ALA A 85 3.41 -11.57 2.51
CA ALA A 85 3.55 -12.83 3.24
C ALA A 85 3.36 -13.99 2.26
N VAL A 86 4.03 -15.10 2.53
CA VAL A 86 3.88 -16.32 1.72
C VAL A 86 3.37 -17.43 2.63
N ASN A 87 2.34 -18.13 2.19
CA ASN A 87 1.84 -19.30 2.88
C ASN A 87 2.65 -20.50 2.40
N ASP A 88 3.49 -21.05 3.28
CA ASP A 88 4.39 -22.14 2.92
C ASP A 88 3.65 -23.43 2.55
N LEU A 89 2.43 -23.62 3.02
CA LEU A 89 1.65 -24.82 2.75
C LEU A 89 0.98 -24.78 1.37
N THR A 90 0.55 -23.61 0.92
CA THR A 90 -0.20 -23.45 -0.33
C THR A 90 0.61 -22.76 -1.42
N ASP A 91 1.77 -22.22 -1.08
CA ASP A 91 2.62 -21.42 -1.98
C ASP A 91 1.89 -20.19 -2.52
N VAL A 92 0.92 -19.68 -1.77
CA VAL A 92 0.17 -18.48 -2.13
C VAL A 92 0.84 -17.25 -1.51
N THR A 93 1.06 -16.24 -2.34
CA THR A 93 1.56 -14.94 -1.91
C THR A 93 0.37 -14.07 -1.49
N GLU A 94 0.50 -13.42 -0.35
CA GLU A 94 -0.52 -12.50 0.16
C GLU A 94 0.04 -11.10 0.29
N LEU A 95 -0.82 -10.11 0.03
CA LEU A 95 -0.53 -8.71 0.32
C LEU A 95 -1.43 -8.27 1.47
N ILE A 96 -0.82 -7.83 2.55
CA ILE A 96 -1.51 -7.42 3.77
C ILE A 96 -1.39 -5.91 3.90
N ILE A 97 -2.52 -5.23 3.93
CA ILE A 97 -2.60 -3.78 4.06
C ILE A 97 -3.04 -3.44 5.47
N THR A 98 -2.26 -2.62 6.15
CA THR A 98 -2.64 -2.02 7.43
C THR A 98 -2.79 -0.53 7.23
N ASP A 99 -3.90 0.03 7.68
CA ASP A 99 -4.18 1.46 7.58
C ASP A 99 -5.06 1.90 8.74
N PHE A 100 -5.33 3.19 8.81
CA PHE A 100 -6.13 3.80 9.87
C PHE A 100 -7.19 4.70 9.26
N SER A 101 -8.35 4.75 9.87
CA SER A 101 -9.44 5.62 9.43
C SER A 101 -10.29 6.04 10.61
N GLU A 102 -10.93 7.19 10.49
CA GLU A 102 -11.98 7.57 11.41
C GLU A 102 -13.14 6.60 11.24
N PRO A 103 -13.88 6.25 12.34
CA PRO A 103 -14.94 5.24 12.27
C PRO A 103 -15.99 5.50 11.20
N GLU A 104 -16.38 6.76 11.01
CA GLU A 104 -17.41 7.14 10.03
C GLU A 104 -16.93 7.03 8.59
N GLU A 105 -15.62 6.96 8.35
CA GLU A 105 -15.02 6.85 7.02
C GLU A 105 -14.44 5.47 6.75
N MET A 106 -14.61 4.55 7.69
CA MET A 106 -13.97 3.22 7.62
C MET A 106 -14.36 2.43 6.37
N ASP A 107 -15.64 2.41 6.03
CA ASP A 107 -16.10 1.67 4.85
C ASP A 107 -15.53 2.25 3.56
N ASP A 108 -15.47 3.56 3.44
CA ASP A 108 -14.89 4.23 2.28
C ASP A 108 -13.39 3.95 2.17
N ALA A 109 -12.68 3.98 3.30
CA ALA A 109 -11.25 3.69 3.33
C ALA A 109 -10.95 2.25 2.89
N ARG A 110 -11.73 1.29 3.38
CA ARG A 110 -11.59 -0.12 2.98
C ARG A 110 -11.87 -0.30 1.49
N ASN A 111 -12.95 0.30 0.99
CA ASN A 111 -13.35 0.19 -0.40
C ASN A 111 -12.33 0.81 -1.35
N LEU A 112 -11.69 1.90 -0.94
CA LEU A 112 -10.63 2.51 -1.73
C LEU A 112 -9.45 1.54 -1.90
N TRP A 113 -9.01 0.91 -0.81
CA TRP A 113 -7.95 -0.09 -0.89
C TRP A 113 -8.33 -1.26 -1.78
N ILE A 114 -9.55 -1.79 -1.63
CA ILE A 114 -10.03 -2.90 -2.45
C ILE A 114 -9.99 -2.53 -3.93
N SER A 115 -10.43 -1.33 -4.27
CA SER A 115 -10.40 -0.83 -5.64
C SER A 115 -8.97 -0.71 -6.19
N GLN A 116 -8.06 -0.19 -5.38
CA GLN A 116 -6.65 -0.05 -5.79
C GLN A 116 -5.99 -1.42 -5.97
N ILE A 117 -6.28 -2.37 -5.07
CA ILE A 117 -5.73 -3.72 -5.19
C ILE A 117 -6.29 -4.45 -6.42
N ASP A 118 -7.54 -4.20 -6.79
CA ASP A 118 -8.09 -4.73 -8.04
C ASP A 118 -7.28 -4.25 -9.25
N THR A 119 -6.89 -2.98 -9.25
CA THR A 119 -6.01 -2.43 -10.29
C THR A 119 -4.65 -3.13 -10.28
N LEU A 120 -4.07 -3.30 -9.09
CA LEU A 120 -2.79 -4.01 -8.95
C LEU A 120 -2.89 -5.43 -9.52
N ARG A 121 -3.94 -6.16 -9.19
CA ARG A 121 -4.14 -7.53 -9.72
C ARG A 121 -4.20 -7.55 -11.23
N ARG A 122 -4.90 -6.60 -11.82
CA ARG A 122 -4.99 -6.50 -13.29
C ARG A 122 -3.61 -6.23 -13.91
N ARG A 123 -2.80 -5.39 -13.28
CA ARG A 123 -1.44 -5.11 -13.75
C ARG A 123 -0.53 -6.33 -13.63
N LEU A 124 -0.73 -7.13 -12.59
CA LEU A 124 0.05 -8.34 -12.35
C LEU A 124 -0.47 -9.56 -13.13
N GLY A 125 -1.67 -9.49 -13.63
CA GLY A 125 -2.29 -10.61 -14.34
C GLY A 125 -2.84 -11.69 -13.41
N CYS A 126 -3.24 -11.32 -12.21
CA CYS A 126 -3.76 -12.30 -11.26
C CYS A 126 -5.12 -11.94 -10.62
#